data_e05bd9554b9caeb11419b31ecc756196
#
_entry.id   e05bd9554b9caeb11419b31ecc756196
#
_cell.length_a   1.000
_cell.length_b   1.000
_cell.length_c   1.000
_cell.angle_alpha   90.00
_cell.angle_beta   90.00
_cell.angle_gamma   90.00
#
_symmetry.space_group_name_H-M   'P 1'
#
loop_
_entity.id
_entity.type
_entity.pdbx_description
1 polymer ?
#
loop_
_entity_poly.entity_id
_entity_poly.type
_entity_poly.pdbx_seq_one_letter_code
_entity_poly.pdbx_strand_id
1 'polypeptide(L)'
;MDKDLFKTIDTIIRKERLYAQVNLMREDIMQRFGIGRHHLNDQLNTFADGMSFPQYINSIRMEVAYELLTNHLEMTITEIAREVGFTAPNLREQFKRCYGITPAEYRAGLISADDEE
;
A
#
# COMPACT_ATOMS: atom_id res chain seq x y z
N MET A 1 -17.36 6.61 17.20
CA MET A 1 -16.04 5.98 17.03
C MET A 1 -15.04 7.04 16.59
N ASP A 2 -13.82 6.95 17.08
CA ASP A 2 -12.83 8.02 16.94
C ASP A 2 -12.16 8.00 15.55
N LYS A 3 -12.68 8.83 14.66
CA LYS A 3 -12.14 9.02 13.30
C LYS A 3 -10.75 9.66 13.34
N ASP A 4 -10.47 10.49 14.33
CA ASP A 4 -9.17 11.16 14.46
C ASP A 4 -8.06 10.17 14.78
N LEU A 5 -8.36 9.15 15.57
CA LEU A 5 -7.39 8.08 15.85
C LEU A 5 -7.03 7.33 14.58
N PHE A 6 -8.03 6.94 13.78
CA PHE A 6 -7.76 6.24 12.52
C PHE A 6 -6.93 7.12 11.59
N LYS A 7 -7.28 8.39 11.47
CA LYS A 7 -6.56 9.34 10.63
C LYS A 7 -5.10 9.48 11.06
N THR A 8 -4.86 9.51 12.38
CA THR A 8 -3.51 9.58 12.92
C THR A 8 -2.72 8.31 12.60
N ILE A 9 -3.34 7.14 12.78
CA ILE A 9 -2.70 5.86 12.46
C ILE A 9 -2.33 5.82 10.98
N ASP A 10 -3.27 6.15 10.11
CA ASP A 10 -3.08 6.13 8.66
C ASP A 10 -1.96 7.09 8.24
N THR A 11 -1.97 8.30 8.78
CA THR A 11 -0.96 9.32 8.48
C THR A 11 0.44 8.84 8.88
N ILE A 12 0.57 8.27 10.08
CA ILE A 12 1.87 7.81 10.59
C ILE A 12 2.39 6.63 9.76
N ILE A 13 1.51 5.68 9.42
CA ILE A 13 1.91 4.54 8.59
C ILE A 13 2.47 5.02 7.25
N ARG A 14 1.84 6.02 6.64
CA ARG A 14 2.28 6.56 5.36
C ARG A 14 3.52 7.43 5.49
N LYS A 15 3.53 8.35 6.44
CA LYS A 15 4.61 9.32 6.61
C LYS A 15 5.91 8.66 7.02
N GLU A 16 5.86 7.72 7.95
CA GLU A 16 7.04 6.99 8.41
C GLU A 16 7.33 5.75 7.58
N ARG A 17 6.54 5.52 6.54
CA ARG A 17 6.71 4.41 5.61
C ARG A 17 6.72 3.05 6.32
N LEU A 18 5.88 2.91 7.34
CA LEU A 18 5.77 1.65 8.07
C LEU A 18 5.30 0.51 7.16
N TYR A 19 4.48 0.83 6.15
CA TYR A 19 4.02 -0.15 5.17
C TYR A 19 5.19 -0.82 4.42
N ALA A 20 6.35 -0.18 4.33
CA ALA A 20 7.50 -0.73 3.63
C ALA A 20 8.20 -1.85 4.41
N GLN A 21 7.87 -2.01 5.69
CA GLN A 21 8.39 -3.10 6.50
C GLN A 21 7.68 -4.40 6.13
N VAL A 22 8.42 -5.36 5.57
CA VAL A 22 7.86 -6.63 5.10
C VAL A 22 7.15 -7.38 6.24
N ASN A 23 7.68 -7.28 7.45
CA ASN A 23 7.19 -8.00 8.62
C ASN A 23 6.26 -7.16 9.52
N LEU A 24 5.73 -6.07 9.00
CA LEU A 24 4.82 -5.24 9.80
C LEU A 24 3.59 -6.03 10.23
N MET A 25 3.33 -6.06 11.53
CA MET A 25 2.20 -6.77 12.13
C MET A 25 1.32 -5.79 12.87
N ARG A 26 0.04 -6.18 13.07
CA ARG A 26 -0.90 -5.33 13.82
C ARG A 26 -0.40 -5.02 15.23
N GLU A 27 0.35 -5.94 15.83
CA GLU A 27 0.92 -5.77 17.16
C GLU A 27 1.84 -4.55 17.23
N ASP A 28 2.55 -4.25 16.14
CA ASP A 28 3.42 -3.08 16.07
C ASP A 28 2.61 -1.79 16.18
N ILE A 29 1.47 -1.75 15.51
CA ILE A 29 0.57 -0.59 15.56
C ILE A 29 -0.14 -0.51 16.91
N MET A 30 -0.61 -1.64 17.41
CA MET A 30 -1.25 -1.70 18.73
C MET A 30 -0.31 -1.16 19.80
N GLN A 31 0.94 -1.57 19.80
CA GLN A 31 1.93 -1.13 20.76
C GLN A 31 2.25 0.36 20.59
N ARG A 32 2.43 0.80 19.35
CA ARG A 32 2.77 2.19 19.03
C ARG A 32 1.70 3.17 19.52
N PHE A 33 0.44 2.81 19.34
CA PHE A 33 -0.69 3.71 19.68
C PHE A 33 -1.38 3.36 20.99
N GLY A 34 -0.89 2.34 21.70
CA GLY A 34 -1.46 1.97 22.99
C GLY A 34 -2.90 1.51 22.92
N ILE A 35 -3.29 0.81 21.88
CA ILE A 35 -4.65 0.32 21.67
C ILE A 35 -4.67 -1.21 21.65
N GLY A 36 -5.83 -1.78 22.02
CA GLY A 36 -6.03 -3.22 21.97
C GLY A 36 -6.45 -3.71 20.58
N ARG A 37 -6.46 -5.02 20.44
CA ARG A 37 -6.83 -5.69 19.19
C ARG A 37 -8.23 -5.34 18.72
N HIS A 38 -9.20 -5.36 19.64
CA HIS A 38 -10.58 -5.04 19.29
C HIS A 38 -10.73 -3.60 18.83
N HIS A 39 -10.02 -2.69 19.47
CA HIS A 39 -10.06 -1.27 19.11
C HIS A 39 -9.52 -1.08 17.70
N LEU A 40 -8.39 -1.73 17.37
CA LEU A 40 -7.82 -1.65 16.02
C LEU A 40 -8.77 -2.25 14.99
N ASN A 41 -9.34 -3.42 15.27
CA ASN A 41 -10.29 -4.07 14.37
C ASN A 41 -11.52 -3.19 14.13
N ASP A 42 -12.03 -2.54 15.16
CA ASP A 42 -13.18 -1.63 15.05
C ASP A 42 -12.84 -0.43 14.17
N GLN A 43 -11.63 0.10 14.32
CA GLN A 43 -11.16 1.22 13.49
C GLN A 43 -11.10 0.80 12.02
N LEU A 44 -10.52 -0.35 11.73
CA LEU A 44 -10.42 -0.86 10.36
C LEU A 44 -11.81 -1.16 9.79
N ASN A 45 -12.68 -1.76 10.59
CA ASN A 45 -14.03 -2.10 10.14
C ASN A 45 -14.83 -0.84 9.80
N THR A 46 -14.68 0.21 10.57
CA THR A 46 -15.45 1.46 10.41
C THR A 46 -14.85 2.36 9.33
N PHE A 47 -13.54 2.50 9.27
CA PHE A 47 -12.88 3.52 8.45
C PHE A 47 -12.05 2.97 7.29
N ALA A 48 -11.85 1.65 7.21
CA ALA A 48 -11.08 1.00 6.15
C ALA A 48 -11.89 -0.11 5.46
N ASP A 49 -13.18 0.14 5.24
CA ASP A 49 -14.08 -0.73 4.49
C ASP A 49 -14.09 -2.19 4.95
N GLY A 50 -13.88 -2.42 6.25
CA GLY A 50 -13.89 -3.77 6.80
C GLY A 50 -12.66 -4.60 6.48
N MET A 51 -11.60 -3.99 5.95
CA MET A 51 -10.37 -4.71 5.64
C MET A 51 -9.70 -5.25 6.90
N SER A 52 -9.06 -6.41 6.77
CA SER A 52 -8.14 -6.90 7.79
C SER A 52 -6.90 -6.02 7.79
N PHE A 53 -6.07 -6.11 8.86
CA PHE A 53 -4.85 -5.33 8.91
C PHE A 53 -3.92 -5.62 7.72
N PRO A 54 -3.64 -6.89 7.37
CA PRO A 54 -2.81 -7.17 6.18
C PRO A 54 -3.40 -6.61 4.89
N GLN A 55 -4.71 -6.70 4.71
CA GLN A 55 -5.37 -6.13 3.52
C GLN A 55 -5.22 -4.62 3.47
N TYR A 56 -5.38 -3.97 4.62
CA TYR A 56 -5.24 -2.53 4.74
C TYR A 56 -3.81 -2.08 4.39
N ILE A 57 -2.80 -2.76 4.95
CA ILE A 57 -1.40 -2.43 4.67
C ILE A 57 -1.08 -2.68 3.19
N ASN A 58 -1.55 -3.80 2.62
CA ASN A 58 -1.34 -4.08 1.20
C ASN A 58 -2.01 -3.06 0.30
N SER A 59 -3.16 -2.50 0.71
CA SER A 59 -3.81 -1.45 -0.06
C SER A 59 -2.95 -0.18 -0.10
N ILE A 60 -2.29 0.17 1.00
CA ILE A 60 -1.38 1.31 1.05
C ILE A 60 -0.15 1.04 0.17
N ARG A 61 0.45 -0.15 0.30
CA ARG A 61 1.59 -0.53 -0.54
C ARG A 61 1.25 -0.41 -2.02
N MET A 62 0.04 -0.84 -2.39
CA MET A 62 -0.42 -0.79 -3.77
C MET A 62 -0.60 0.64 -4.27
N GLU A 63 -1.18 1.51 -3.44
CA GLU A 63 -1.35 2.93 -3.78
C GLU A 63 0.00 3.59 -4.04
N VAL A 64 0.98 3.34 -3.17
CA VAL A 64 2.31 3.92 -3.31
C VAL A 64 3.01 3.35 -4.54
N ALA A 65 2.88 2.05 -4.78
CA ALA A 65 3.46 1.42 -5.98
C ALA A 65 2.88 2.03 -7.25
N TYR A 66 1.56 2.22 -7.29
CA TYR A 66 0.89 2.84 -8.43
C TYR A 66 1.45 4.24 -8.69
N GLU A 67 1.61 5.03 -7.65
CA GLU A 67 2.16 6.38 -7.76
C GLU A 67 3.60 6.36 -8.28
N LEU A 68 4.44 5.47 -7.75
CA LEU A 68 5.82 5.35 -8.21
C LEU A 68 5.90 4.87 -9.66
N LEU A 69 5.06 3.92 -10.05
CA LEU A 69 5.01 3.45 -11.43
C LEU A 69 4.63 4.56 -12.41
N THR A 70 3.75 5.46 -11.97
CA THR A 70 3.26 6.54 -12.81
C THR A 70 4.22 7.72 -12.89
N ASN A 71 4.79 8.11 -11.75
CA ASN A 71 5.52 9.37 -11.62
C ASN A 71 7.05 9.21 -11.58
N HIS A 72 7.55 7.99 -11.41
CA HIS A 72 8.98 7.72 -11.29
C HIS A 72 9.42 6.66 -12.29
N LEU A 73 9.41 7.04 -13.57
CA LEU A 73 9.72 6.12 -14.68
C LEU A 73 11.17 5.65 -14.65
N GLU A 74 12.04 6.34 -13.93
CA GLU A 74 13.43 5.96 -13.74
C GLU A 74 13.61 4.76 -12.82
N MET A 75 12.62 4.48 -11.98
CA MET A 75 12.66 3.33 -11.07
C MET A 75 12.24 2.05 -11.81
N THR A 76 12.97 0.97 -11.58
CA THR A 76 12.56 -0.34 -12.11
C THR A 76 11.39 -0.88 -11.28
N ILE A 77 10.66 -1.83 -11.86
CA ILE A 77 9.55 -2.49 -11.16
C ILE A 77 10.07 -3.22 -9.92
N THR A 78 11.25 -3.84 -9.99
CA THR A 78 11.88 -4.50 -8.85
C THR A 78 12.21 -3.51 -7.74
N GLU A 79 12.74 -2.34 -8.09
CA GLU A 79 13.03 -1.29 -7.13
C GLU A 79 11.76 -0.79 -6.45
N ILE A 80 10.70 -0.60 -7.23
CA ILE A 80 9.40 -0.15 -6.67
C ILE A 80 8.85 -1.19 -5.71
N ALA A 81 8.88 -2.47 -6.09
CA ALA A 81 8.40 -3.55 -5.22
C ALA A 81 9.11 -3.50 -3.87
N ARG A 82 10.45 -3.41 -3.89
CA ARG A 82 11.25 -3.34 -2.68
C ARG A 82 10.91 -2.11 -1.84
N GLU A 83 10.72 -0.98 -2.51
CA GLU A 83 10.41 0.29 -1.85
C GLU A 83 9.11 0.24 -1.05
N VAL A 84 8.12 -0.51 -1.53
CA VAL A 84 6.81 -0.58 -0.88
C VAL A 84 6.63 -1.83 0.00
N GLY A 85 7.65 -2.67 0.12
CA GLY A 85 7.59 -3.85 0.99
C GLY A 85 7.07 -5.12 0.33
N PHE A 86 7.03 -5.16 -1.00
CA PHE A 86 6.68 -6.36 -1.77
C PHE A 86 7.93 -6.99 -2.38
N THR A 87 7.81 -8.27 -2.76
CA THR A 87 8.72 -8.86 -3.73
C THR A 87 8.21 -8.51 -5.14
N ALA A 88 9.07 -8.58 -6.15
CA ALA A 88 8.64 -8.29 -7.52
C ALA A 88 7.50 -9.20 -7.99
N PRO A 89 7.56 -10.54 -7.77
CA PRO A 89 6.43 -11.40 -8.14
C PRO A 89 5.16 -11.05 -7.39
N ASN A 90 5.25 -10.69 -6.11
CA ASN A 90 4.09 -10.34 -5.30
C ASN A 90 3.45 -9.03 -5.79
N LEU A 91 4.27 -8.04 -6.10
CA LEU A 91 3.76 -6.79 -6.68
C LEU A 91 3.01 -7.07 -7.99
N ARG A 92 3.58 -7.88 -8.85
CA ARG A 92 2.95 -8.23 -10.13
C ARG A 92 1.58 -8.87 -9.93
N GLU A 93 1.52 -9.85 -9.01
CA GLU A 93 0.27 -10.57 -8.73
C GLU A 93 -0.79 -9.64 -8.14
N GLN A 94 -0.42 -8.87 -7.12
CA GLN A 94 -1.34 -7.96 -6.45
C GLN A 94 -1.81 -6.85 -7.38
N PHE A 95 -0.91 -6.29 -8.17
CA PHE A 95 -1.24 -5.23 -9.12
C PHE A 95 -2.21 -5.73 -10.18
N LYS A 96 -1.94 -6.91 -10.76
CA LYS A 96 -2.82 -7.50 -11.77
C LYS A 96 -4.20 -7.80 -11.19
N ARG A 97 -4.26 -8.25 -9.94
CA ARG A 97 -5.53 -8.52 -9.26
C ARG A 97 -6.35 -7.24 -9.09
N CYS A 98 -5.68 -6.13 -8.75
CA CYS A 98 -6.36 -4.85 -8.50
C CYS A 98 -6.73 -4.10 -9.78
N TYR A 99 -5.87 -4.16 -10.79
CA TYR A 99 -6.00 -3.29 -11.98
C TYR A 99 -6.21 -4.05 -13.28
N GLY A 100 -6.14 -5.38 -13.26
CA GLY A 100 -6.39 -6.20 -14.44
C GLY A 100 -5.19 -6.35 -15.38
N ILE A 101 -4.11 -5.61 -15.16
CA ILE A 101 -2.88 -5.68 -15.97
C ILE A 101 -1.67 -5.72 -15.06
N THR A 102 -0.53 -6.13 -15.59
CA THR A 102 0.72 -6.16 -14.83
C THR A 102 1.32 -4.75 -14.74
N PRO A 103 2.23 -4.51 -13.76
CA PRO A 103 2.93 -3.22 -13.70
C PRO A 103 3.70 -2.90 -14.98
N ALA A 104 4.30 -3.90 -15.63
CA ALA A 104 5.03 -3.69 -16.88
C ALA A 104 4.08 -3.27 -17.99
N GLU A 105 2.93 -3.92 -18.09
CA GLU A 105 1.91 -3.55 -19.07
C GLU A 105 1.37 -2.15 -18.83
N TYR A 106 1.16 -1.80 -17.59
CA TYR A 106 0.71 -0.46 -17.21
C TYR A 106 1.72 0.59 -17.68
N ARG A 107 3.00 0.38 -17.41
CA ARG A 107 4.05 1.32 -17.82
C ARG A 107 4.18 1.41 -19.35
N ALA A 108 4.09 0.28 -20.03
CA ALA A 108 4.13 0.26 -21.48
C ALA A 108 2.99 1.10 -22.07
N GLY A 109 1.81 1.03 -21.46
CA GLY A 109 0.67 1.84 -21.85
C GLY A 109 0.90 3.33 -21.68
N LEU A 110 1.57 3.73 -20.61
CA LEU A 110 1.91 5.14 -20.37
C LEU A 110 2.87 5.68 -21.44
N ILE A 111 3.90 4.89 -21.77
CA ILE A 111 4.88 5.27 -22.77
C ILE A 111 4.23 5.36 -24.15
N SER A 112 3.39 4.39 -24.50
CA SER A 112 2.67 4.37 -25.77
C SER A 112 1.72 5.56 -25.92
N ALA A 113 1.06 5.94 -24.84
CA ALA A 113 0.16 7.10 -24.84
C ALA A 113 0.93 8.39 -25.09
N ASP A 114 2.12 8.53 -24.52
CA ASP A 114 2.97 9.70 -24.76
C ASP A 114 3.48 9.72 -26.21
N ASP A 115 3.80 8.56 -26.77
CA ASP A 115 4.29 8.46 -28.15
C ASP A 115 3.23 8.80 -29.19
N GLU A 116 1.95 8.69 -28.84
CA GLU A 116 0.84 8.98 -29.75
C GLU A 116 0.57 10.47 -29.91
N GLU A 117 1.14 11.29 -29.06
CA GLU A 117 1.02 12.73 -29.15
C GLU A 117 2.08 13.32 -30.10
#